data_874674b9ca1eb84d2240da14d32b62bc
#
_entry.id   874674b9ca1eb84d2240da14d32b62bc
#
_cell.length_a   1.000
_cell.length_b   1.000
_cell.length_c   1.000
_cell.angle_alpha   90.00
_cell.angle_beta   90.00
_cell.angle_gamma   90.00
#
_symmetry.space_group_name_H-M   'P 1'
#
loop_
_entity.id
_entity.type
_entity.pdbx_description
1 polymer ?
#
loop_
_entity_poly.entity_id
_entity_poly.type
_entity_poly.pdbx_seq_one_letter_code
_entity_poly.pdbx_strand_id
1 'polypeptide(L)'
;LSLHDALPISAWLKAHYPAPFMAAVLSADMHNTDKVVTLIEEVRTMKLRLDAPDVNASEFKFTVNDEGRIIYGLGAIKGVGEGPVEAITEARQNGPFKDLFDFCARVDLKRINKRTLDGLIRSGALDRLGPYFHDEPKAYQANIDRNRAVLLTAMEEAIKAAEQTARTHDSGHADLFGGLFVERSEE
;
A
#
# COMPACT_ATOMS: atom_id res chain seq x y z
N LEU A 1 33.79 1.05 9.96
CA LEU A 1 33.39 2.23 10.76
C LEU A 1 33.22 1.78 12.21
N SER A 2 33.98 2.36 13.13
CA SER A 2 33.87 2.10 14.56
C SER A 2 32.55 2.64 15.10
N LEU A 3 31.96 1.99 16.12
CA LEU A 3 30.78 2.51 16.82
C LEU A 3 30.99 3.96 17.32
N HIS A 4 32.24 4.33 17.61
CA HIS A 4 32.63 5.69 18.05
C HIS A 4 32.52 6.74 16.94
N ASP A 5 32.67 6.34 15.66
CA ASP A 5 32.56 7.24 14.51
C ASP A 5 31.10 7.37 14.02
N ALA A 6 30.27 6.35 14.27
CA ALA A 6 28.86 6.33 13.84
C ALA A 6 27.96 7.28 14.64
N LEU A 7 28.20 7.43 15.95
CA LEU A 7 27.37 8.27 16.81
C LEU A 7 27.38 9.77 16.44
N PRO A 8 28.55 10.41 16.18
CA PRO A 8 28.58 11.80 15.74
C PRO A 8 27.92 12.01 14.37
N ILE A 9 28.11 11.06 13.44
CA ILE A 9 27.52 11.12 12.09
C ILE A 9 25.99 11.01 12.18
N SER A 10 25.46 10.07 12.96
CA SER A 10 24.01 9.90 13.17
C SER A 10 23.39 11.12 13.84
N ALA A 11 24.04 11.70 14.84
CA ALA A 11 23.57 12.91 15.49
C ALA A 11 23.57 14.12 14.54
N TRP A 12 24.59 14.25 13.70
CA TRP A 12 24.67 15.29 12.68
C TRP A 12 23.58 15.14 11.62
N LEU A 13 23.36 13.91 11.09
CA LEU A 13 22.30 13.62 10.13
C LEU A 13 20.91 13.93 10.72
N LYS A 14 20.65 13.52 11.96
CA LYS A 14 19.41 13.82 12.66
C LYS A 14 19.15 15.32 12.81
N ALA A 15 20.21 16.10 13.07
CA ALA A 15 20.11 17.54 13.24
C ALA A 15 19.89 18.29 11.92
N HIS A 16 20.52 17.86 10.81
CA HIS A 16 20.51 18.57 9.54
C HIS A 16 19.49 18.03 8.55
N TYR A 17 19.16 16.73 8.62
CA TYR A 17 18.22 16.02 7.75
C TYR A 17 17.25 15.15 8.55
N PRO A 18 16.44 15.75 9.45
CA PRO A 18 15.66 14.99 10.43
C PRO A 18 14.62 14.07 9.77
N ALA A 19 13.91 14.49 8.73
CA ALA A 19 12.89 13.66 8.10
C ALA A 19 13.49 12.44 7.37
N PRO A 20 14.50 12.57 6.48
CA PRO A 20 15.19 11.43 5.89
C PRO A 20 15.84 10.50 6.92
N PHE A 21 16.44 11.06 7.97
CA PHE A 21 17.03 10.27 9.06
C PHE A 21 15.98 9.41 9.75
N MET A 22 14.85 10.00 10.16
CA MET A 22 13.77 9.27 10.83
C MET A 22 13.08 8.26 9.92
N ALA A 23 12.92 8.56 8.64
CA ALA A 23 12.40 7.59 7.66
C ALA A 23 13.33 6.36 7.52
N ALA A 24 14.64 6.56 7.53
CA ALA A 24 15.62 5.48 7.50
C ALA A 24 15.58 4.63 8.78
N VAL A 25 15.49 5.26 9.95
CA VAL A 25 15.39 4.56 11.25
C VAL A 25 14.10 3.78 11.35
N LEU A 26 12.96 4.37 10.99
CA LEU A 26 11.66 3.70 10.92
C LEU A 26 11.70 2.49 9.99
N SER A 27 12.36 2.62 8.84
CA SER A 27 12.51 1.53 7.86
C SER A 27 13.39 0.39 8.37
N ALA A 28 14.43 0.70 9.14
CA ALA A 28 15.33 -0.31 9.73
C ALA A 28 14.61 -1.18 10.78
N ASP A 29 13.72 -0.58 11.56
CA ASP A 29 12.98 -1.25 12.64
C ASP A 29 11.51 -1.56 12.28
N MET A 30 11.09 -1.43 11.03
CA MET A 30 9.68 -1.52 10.60
C MET A 30 9.01 -2.86 10.90
N HIS A 31 9.77 -3.93 11.10
CA HIS A 31 9.23 -5.24 11.47
C HIS A 31 8.88 -5.38 12.96
N ASN A 32 9.30 -4.41 13.77
CA ASN A 32 9.01 -4.36 15.21
C ASN A 32 7.97 -3.27 15.50
N THR A 33 6.70 -3.67 15.66
CA THR A 33 5.59 -2.74 15.86
C THR A 33 5.80 -1.81 17.06
N ASP A 34 6.33 -2.30 18.19
CA ASP A 34 6.52 -1.49 19.40
C ASP A 34 7.57 -0.41 19.17
N LYS A 35 8.66 -0.76 18.48
CA LYS A 35 9.68 0.22 18.09
C LYS A 35 9.12 1.25 17.11
N VAL A 36 8.33 0.83 16.12
CA VAL A 36 7.70 1.75 15.16
C VAL A 36 6.82 2.76 15.90
N VAL A 37 6.01 2.33 16.87
CA VAL A 37 5.17 3.22 17.67
C VAL A 37 6.02 4.24 18.42
N THR A 38 7.08 3.80 19.10
CA THR A 38 8.00 4.68 19.85
C THR A 38 8.68 5.69 18.91
N LEU A 39 9.14 5.25 17.74
CA LEU A 39 9.77 6.13 16.75
C LEU A 39 8.79 7.14 16.14
N ILE A 40 7.52 6.78 15.97
CA ILE A 40 6.47 7.70 15.52
C ILE A 40 6.23 8.80 16.57
N GLU A 41 6.25 8.46 17.85
CA GLU A 41 6.17 9.47 18.92
C GLU A 41 7.37 10.42 18.91
N GLU A 42 8.56 9.90 18.62
CA GLU A 42 9.76 10.72 18.43
C GLU A 42 9.62 11.66 17.23
N VAL A 43 9.14 11.18 16.08
CA VAL A 43 8.82 11.97 14.88
C VAL A 43 7.89 13.14 15.24
N ARG A 44 6.84 12.87 16.04
CA ARG A 44 5.89 13.90 16.49
C ARG A 44 6.55 14.92 17.42
N THR A 45 7.39 14.45 18.35
CA THR A 45 8.15 15.32 19.28
C THR A 45 9.11 16.25 18.52
N MET A 46 9.70 15.74 17.44
CA MET A 46 10.54 16.52 16.52
C MET A 46 9.73 17.46 15.62
N LYS A 47 8.40 17.49 15.74
CA LYS A 47 7.46 18.27 14.92
C LYS A 47 7.55 17.96 13.42
N LEU A 48 8.00 16.76 13.08
CA LEU A 48 7.98 16.27 11.71
C LEU A 48 6.56 15.79 11.35
N ARG A 49 6.22 15.92 10.09
CA ARG A 49 4.93 15.42 9.57
C ARG A 49 5.09 13.98 9.09
N LEU A 50 4.18 13.13 9.52
CA LEU A 50 4.06 11.75 9.07
C LEU A 50 2.68 11.58 8.46
N ASP A 51 2.64 11.24 7.18
CA ASP A 51 1.40 10.94 6.47
C ASP A 51 1.03 9.46 6.68
N ALA A 52 -0.28 9.21 6.76
CA ALA A 52 -0.82 7.86 6.90
C ALA A 52 -0.45 6.97 5.69
N PRO A 53 -0.47 5.62 5.85
CA PRO A 53 -0.25 4.74 4.72
C PRO A 53 -1.32 4.94 3.64
N ASP A 54 -0.90 4.91 2.37
CA ASP A 54 -1.78 5.08 1.21
C ASP A 54 -1.26 4.21 0.05
N VAL A 55 -2.09 3.32 -0.48
CA VAL A 55 -1.72 2.45 -1.62
C VAL A 55 -1.34 3.24 -2.87
N ASN A 56 -1.79 4.49 -3.00
CA ASN A 56 -1.46 5.36 -4.11
C ASN A 56 -0.14 6.15 -3.92
N ALA A 57 0.40 6.22 -2.71
CA ALA A 57 1.57 7.04 -2.40
C ALA A 57 2.70 6.28 -1.69
N SER A 58 2.37 5.32 -0.83
CA SER A 58 3.35 4.63 0.01
C SER A 58 4.17 3.59 -0.77
N GLU A 59 5.43 3.45 -0.36
CA GLU A 59 6.34 2.39 -0.78
C GLU A 59 6.44 1.30 0.31
N PHE A 60 7.27 0.29 0.10
CA PHE A 60 7.50 -0.75 1.11
C PHE A 60 8.12 -0.16 2.39
N LYS A 61 9.16 0.67 2.22
CA LYS A 61 9.83 1.39 3.32
C LYS A 61 9.21 2.77 3.54
N PHE A 62 9.50 3.36 4.69
CA PHE A 62 9.20 4.77 4.92
C PHE A 62 10.03 5.63 3.95
N THR A 63 9.39 6.61 3.35
CA THR A 63 10.01 7.56 2.41
C THR A 63 9.76 8.99 2.84
N VAL A 64 10.38 9.94 2.16
CA VAL A 64 10.12 11.38 2.36
C VAL A 64 9.73 11.97 1.02
N ASN A 65 8.62 12.71 0.99
CA ASN A 65 8.18 13.40 -0.22
C ASN A 65 8.88 14.76 -0.39
N ASP A 66 8.63 15.43 -1.51
CA ASP A 66 9.24 16.73 -1.84
C ASP A 66 8.88 17.85 -0.84
N GLU A 67 7.78 17.68 -0.09
CA GLU A 67 7.38 18.62 0.97
C GLU A 67 8.06 18.35 2.33
N GLY A 68 8.97 17.36 2.39
CA GLY A 68 9.67 16.96 3.60
C GLY A 68 8.80 16.18 4.59
N ARG A 69 7.66 15.62 4.16
CA ARG A 69 6.81 14.76 4.98
C ARG A 69 7.26 13.32 4.89
N ILE A 70 7.29 12.63 6.00
CA ILE A 70 7.54 11.18 6.03
C ILE A 70 6.26 10.47 5.60
N ILE A 71 6.37 9.58 4.62
CA ILE A 71 5.28 8.72 4.15
C ILE A 71 5.39 7.36 4.83
N TYR A 72 4.30 6.88 5.41
CA TYR A 72 4.27 5.59 6.10
C TYR A 72 4.54 4.43 5.13
N GLY A 73 5.49 3.55 5.49
CA GLY A 73 5.84 2.38 4.68
C GLY A 73 4.82 1.25 4.81
N LEU A 74 4.32 0.71 3.69
CA LEU A 74 3.34 -0.38 3.71
C LEU A 74 3.90 -1.66 4.36
N GLY A 75 5.22 -1.87 4.30
CA GLY A 75 5.88 -3.01 4.94
C GLY A 75 5.87 -2.98 6.47
N ALA A 76 5.57 -1.84 7.09
CA ALA A 76 5.39 -1.73 8.54
C ALA A 76 3.97 -2.15 9.00
N ILE A 77 3.04 -2.37 8.06
CA ILE A 77 1.70 -2.87 8.36
C ILE A 77 1.79 -4.38 8.63
N LYS A 78 1.27 -4.81 9.78
CA LYS A 78 1.30 -6.22 10.18
C LYS A 78 0.62 -7.12 9.14
N GLY A 79 1.36 -8.09 8.62
CA GLY A 79 0.86 -9.03 7.61
C GLY A 79 0.98 -8.55 6.16
N VAL A 80 1.60 -7.41 5.93
CA VAL A 80 1.91 -6.90 4.60
C VAL A 80 3.40 -7.10 4.34
N GLY A 81 3.74 -8.09 3.51
CA GLY A 81 5.10 -8.38 3.11
C GLY A 81 5.53 -7.63 1.84
N GLU A 82 6.76 -7.88 1.40
CA GLU A 82 7.34 -7.23 0.21
C GLU A 82 6.57 -7.60 -1.07
N GLY A 83 6.24 -8.88 -1.27
CA GLY A 83 5.51 -9.33 -2.45
C GLY A 83 4.18 -8.63 -2.71
N PRO A 84 3.28 -8.50 -1.73
CA PRO A 84 2.08 -7.68 -1.85
C PRO A 84 2.35 -6.21 -2.22
N VAL A 85 3.37 -5.59 -1.63
CA VAL A 85 3.68 -4.18 -1.92
C VAL A 85 4.23 -4.01 -3.33
N GLU A 86 5.07 -4.93 -3.80
CA GLU A 86 5.52 -4.94 -5.20
C GLU A 86 4.33 -5.04 -6.16
N ALA A 87 3.36 -5.94 -5.90
CA ALA A 87 2.16 -6.04 -6.73
C ALA A 87 1.35 -4.73 -6.76
N ILE A 88 1.26 -4.01 -5.63
CA ILE A 88 0.62 -2.70 -5.55
C ILE A 88 1.39 -1.67 -6.38
N THR A 89 2.71 -1.59 -6.20
CA THR A 89 3.54 -0.60 -6.91
C THR A 89 3.60 -0.85 -8.41
N GLU A 90 3.64 -2.11 -8.86
CA GLU A 90 3.55 -2.50 -10.26
C GLU A 90 2.20 -2.08 -10.88
N ALA A 91 1.08 -2.41 -10.23
CA ALA A 91 -0.25 -2.05 -10.71
C ALA A 91 -0.46 -0.53 -10.75
N ARG A 92 0.11 0.21 -9.78
CA ARG A 92 0.04 1.68 -9.68
C ARG A 92 0.75 2.40 -10.83
N GLN A 93 1.71 1.76 -11.52
CA GLN A 93 2.38 2.36 -12.69
C GLN A 93 1.40 2.74 -13.81
N ASN A 94 0.26 2.07 -13.88
CA ASN A 94 -0.81 2.37 -14.82
C ASN A 94 -1.79 3.46 -14.32
N GLY A 95 -1.36 4.28 -13.35
CA GLY A 95 -2.13 5.35 -12.72
C GLY A 95 -2.66 4.97 -11.33
N PRO A 96 -3.12 5.96 -10.55
CA PRO A 96 -3.64 5.74 -9.20
C PRO A 96 -4.90 4.86 -9.22
N PHE A 97 -5.10 4.12 -8.12
CA PHE A 97 -6.33 3.37 -7.90
C PHE A 97 -7.46 4.33 -7.56
N LYS A 98 -8.65 4.09 -8.13
CA LYS A 98 -9.83 4.95 -8.00
C LYS A 98 -10.73 4.51 -6.84
N ASP A 99 -10.92 3.21 -6.70
CA ASP A 99 -11.76 2.58 -5.68
C ASP A 99 -11.28 1.15 -5.37
N LEU A 100 -11.96 0.46 -4.45
CA LEU A 100 -11.61 -0.91 -4.04
C LEU A 100 -11.73 -1.92 -5.19
N PHE A 101 -12.71 -1.76 -6.08
CA PHE A 101 -12.92 -2.68 -7.20
C PHE A 101 -11.82 -2.51 -8.26
N ASP A 102 -11.46 -1.26 -8.59
CA ASP A 102 -10.33 -0.95 -9.47
C ASP A 102 -9.01 -1.49 -8.89
N PHE A 103 -8.80 -1.33 -7.57
CA PHE A 103 -7.65 -1.91 -6.87
C PHE A 103 -7.60 -3.42 -7.05
N CYS A 104 -8.67 -4.16 -6.70
CA CYS A 104 -8.72 -5.62 -6.80
C CYS A 104 -8.61 -6.13 -8.24
N ALA A 105 -9.13 -5.39 -9.22
CA ALA A 105 -9.05 -5.75 -10.63
C ALA A 105 -7.64 -5.61 -11.22
N ARG A 106 -6.82 -4.70 -10.68
CA ARG A 106 -5.50 -4.37 -11.24
C ARG A 106 -4.34 -5.01 -10.52
N VAL A 107 -4.50 -5.35 -9.24
CA VAL A 107 -3.43 -5.99 -8.46
C VAL A 107 -3.42 -7.51 -8.67
N ASP A 108 -2.24 -8.12 -8.52
CA ASP A 108 -2.14 -9.59 -8.53
C ASP A 108 -2.66 -10.17 -7.20
N LEU A 109 -3.91 -10.66 -7.23
CA LEU A 109 -4.56 -11.29 -6.08
C LEU A 109 -3.91 -12.61 -5.61
N LYS A 110 -2.99 -13.19 -6.38
CA LYS A 110 -2.18 -14.33 -5.91
C LYS A 110 -1.13 -13.87 -4.90
N ARG A 111 -0.66 -12.63 -5.02
CA ARG A 111 0.32 -12.01 -4.10
C ARG A 111 -0.37 -11.28 -2.94
N ILE A 112 -1.62 -10.79 -3.13
CA ILE A 112 -2.42 -10.08 -2.12
C ILE A 112 -3.59 -10.96 -1.69
N ASN A 113 -3.41 -11.69 -0.59
CA ASN A 113 -4.49 -12.51 -0.04
C ASN A 113 -5.49 -11.66 0.78
N LYS A 114 -6.66 -12.27 1.10
CA LYS A 114 -7.72 -11.63 1.89
C LYS A 114 -7.22 -11.03 3.22
N ARG A 115 -6.29 -11.71 3.92
CA ARG A 115 -5.72 -11.22 5.18
C ARG A 115 -4.87 -9.97 4.99
N THR A 116 -4.08 -9.93 3.93
CA THR A 116 -3.29 -8.75 3.57
C THR A 116 -4.19 -7.56 3.22
N LEU A 117 -5.24 -7.81 2.44
CA LEU A 117 -6.21 -6.77 2.07
C LEU A 117 -6.99 -6.25 3.30
N ASP A 118 -7.42 -7.12 4.21
CA ASP A 118 -8.01 -6.74 5.51
C ASP A 118 -7.04 -5.85 6.33
N GLY A 119 -5.76 -6.23 6.38
CA GLY A 119 -4.72 -5.44 7.05
C GLY A 119 -4.52 -4.05 6.42
N LEU A 120 -4.52 -3.95 5.11
CA LEU A 120 -4.42 -2.69 4.37
C LEU A 120 -5.64 -1.78 4.63
N ILE A 121 -6.86 -2.34 4.65
CA ILE A 121 -8.07 -1.56 4.97
C ILE A 121 -8.01 -1.06 6.42
N ARG A 122 -7.73 -1.93 7.38
CA ARG A 122 -7.70 -1.57 8.81
C ARG A 122 -6.61 -0.57 9.16
N SER A 123 -5.47 -0.62 8.49
CA SER A 123 -4.38 0.35 8.67
C SER A 123 -4.69 1.73 8.08
N GLY A 124 -5.69 1.82 7.21
CA GLY A 124 -6.06 3.04 6.51
C GLY A 124 -5.38 3.22 5.14
N ALA A 125 -4.60 2.24 4.68
CA ALA A 125 -3.91 2.33 3.40
C ALA A 125 -4.86 2.43 2.18
N LEU A 126 -6.13 2.02 2.33
CA LEU A 126 -7.17 2.14 1.31
C LEU A 126 -8.21 3.23 1.63
N ASP A 127 -7.99 4.07 2.64
CA ASP A 127 -9.00 5.04 3.07
C ASP A 127 -9.43 6.00 1.95
N ARG A 128 -8.49 6.40 1.08
CA ARG A 128 -8.78 7.24 -0.10
C ARG A 128 -9.64 6.57 -1.16
N LEU A 129 -9.73 5.25 -1.14
CA LEU A 129 -10.55 4.47 -2.09
C LEU A 129 -11.98 4.26 -1.59
N GLY A 130 -12.27 4.65 -0.36
CA GLY A 130 -13.59 4.49 0.23
C GLY A 130 -14.52 5.67 -0.02
N PRO A 131 -15.85 5.44 -0.01
CA PRO A 131 -16.87 6.43 -0.40
C PRO A 131 -17.04 7.58 0.59
N TYR A 132 -16.51 7.44 1.80
CA TYR A 132 -16.60 8.47 2.85
C TYR A 132 -15.27 9.16 3.13
N PHE A 133 -14.31 9.03 2.23
CA PHE A 133 -13.06 9.78 2.33
C PHE A 133 -13.32 11.26 2.03
N HIS A 134 -12.71 12.13 2.83
CA HIS A 134 -12.74 13.58 2.65
C HIS A 134 -11.34 14.14 2.86
N ASP A 135 -10.93 15.07 2.00
CA ASP A 135 -9.64 15.75 2.12
C ASP A 135 -9.58 16.67 3.35
N GLU A 136 -10.74 17.12 3.86
CA GLU A 136 -10.83 17.89 5.09
C GLU A 136 -10.63 16.97 6.31
N PRO A 137 -9.56 17.16 7.13
CA PRO A 137 -9.19 16.22 8.19
C PRO A 137 -10.28 15.99 9.25
N LYS A 138 -11.06 17.05 9.61
CA LYS A 138 -12.13 16.93 10.61
C LYS A 138 -13.30 16.12 10.09
N ALA A 139 -13.71 16.34 8.84
CA ALA A 139 -14.80 15.61 8.21
C ALA A 139 -14.40 14.13 7.99
N TYR A 140 -13.16 13.89 7.60
CA TYR A 140 -12.61 12.55 7.46
C TYR A 140 -12.57 11.80 8.79
N GLN A 141 -12.05 12.42 9.85
CA GLN A 141 -11.95 11.77 11.18
C GLN A 141 -13.33 11.32 11.71
N ALA A 142 -14.39 12.07 11.42
CA ALA A 142 -15.75 11.70 11.81
C ALA A 142 -16.31 10.49 11.03
N ASN A 143 -15.77 10.18 9.87
CA ASN A 143 -16.27 9.15 8.96
C ASN A 143 -15.32 7.95 8.79
N ILE A 144 -14.15 7.96 9.44
CA ILE A 144 -13.10 6.95 9.23
C ILE A 144 -13.58 5.51 9.47
N ASP A 145 -14.30 5.28 10.58
CA ASP A 145 -14.79 3.95 10.93
C ASP A 145 -15.85 3.47 9.94
N ARG A 146 -16.74 4.38 9.51
CA ARG A 146 -17.76 4.09 8.50
C ARG A 146 -17.14 3.79 7.16
N ASN A 147 -16.12 4.54 6.75
CA ASN A 147 -15.39 4.34 5.51
C ASN A 147 -14.76 2.95 5.47
N ARG A 148 -14.02 2.58 6.52
CA ARG A 148 -13.37 1.27 6.63
C ARG A 148 -14.36 0.13 6.76
N ALA A 149 -15.49 0.31 7.46
CA ALA A 149 -16.55 -0.69 7.56
C ALA A 149 -17.15 -1.01 6.18
N VAL A 150 -17.38 0.01 5.34
CA VAL A 150 -17.86 -0.19 3.96
C VAL A 150 -16.82 -0.93 3.12
N LEU A 151 -15.55 -0.52 3.18
CA LEU A 151 -14.46 -1.21 2.46
C LEU A 151 -14.34 -2.68 2.87
N LEU A 152 -14.41 -2.98 4.18
CA LEU A 152 -14.37 -4.36 4.70
C LEU A 152 -15.57 -5.18 4.21
N THR A 153 -16.77 -4.60 4.19
CA THR A 153 -17.98 -5.27 3.73
C THR A 153 -17.93 -5.58 2.23
N ALA A 154 -17.42 -4.64 1.42
CA ALA A 154 -17.31 -4.77 -0.02
C ALA A 154 -16.13 -5.66 -0.47
N MET A 155 -15.19 -5.96 0.43
CA MET A 155 -13.93 -6.64 0.10
C MET A 155 -14.13 -7.99 -0.61
N GLU A 156 -15.04 -8.84 -0.10
CA GLU A 156 -15.28 -10.16 -0.71
C GLU A 156 -15.92 -10.07 -2.09
N GLU A 157 -16.80 -9.10 -2.27
CA GLU A 157 -17.45 -8.84 -3.56
C GLU A 157 -16.44 -8.31 -4.58
N ALA A 158 -15.57 -7.39 -4.18
CA ALA A 158 -14.51 -6.86 -5.02
C ALA A 158 -13.51 -7.94 -5.47
N ILE A 159 -13.11 -8.86 -4.59
CA ILE A 159 -12.25 -9.99 -4.92
C ILE A 159 -12.95 -10.91 -5.94
N LYS A 160 -14.21 -11.29 -5.68
CA LYS A 160 -14.98 -12.15 -6.59
C LYS A 160 -15.16 -11.52 -7.97
N ALA A 161 -15.46 -10.23 -8.03
CA ALA A 161 -15.61 -9.50 -9.29
C ALA A 161 -14.30 -9.50 -10.08
N ALA A 162 -13.16 -9.27 -9.43
CA ALA A 162 -11.85 -9.30 -10.07
C ALA A 162 -11.50 -10.71 -10.60
N GLU A 163 -11.74 -11.78 -9.81
CA GLU A 163 -11.52 -13.16 -10.25
C GLU A 163 -12.41 -13.53 -11.43
N GLN A 164 -13.67 -13.09 -11.45
CA GLN A 164 -14.58 -13.34 -12.55
C GLN A 164 -14.13 -12.64 -13.84
N THR A 165 -13.69 -11.39 -13.73
CA THR A 165 -13.15 -10.63 -14.87
C THR A 165 -11.90 -11.31 -15.44
N ALA A 166 -10.98 -11.78 -14.58
CA ALA A 166 -9.80 -12.50 -15.02
C ALA A 166 -10.14 -13.80 -15.75
N ARG A 167 -11.11 -14.59 -15.27
CA ARG A 167 -11.58 -15.82 -15.94
C ARG A 167 -12.22 -15.55 -17.30
N THR A 168 -13.00 -14.46 -17.42
CA THR A 168 -13.64 -14.08 -18.67
C THR A 168 -12.60 -13.64 -19.72
N HIS A 169 -11.53 -12.98 -19.27
CA HIS A 169 -10.42 -12.60 -20.16
C HIS A 169 -9.64 -13.81 -20.65
N ASP A 170 -9.36 -14.79 -19.80
CA ASP A 170 -8.66 -16.04 -20.16
C ASP A 170 -9.51 -16.91 -21.11
N SER A 171 -10.83 -17.03 -20.87
CA SER A 171 -11.73 -17.79 -21.74
C SER A 171 -11.97 -17.12 -23.09
N GLY A 172 -12.03 -15.79 -23.15
CA GLY A 172 -12.17 -15.04 -24.40
C GLY A 172 -10.94 -15.14 -25.32
N HIS A 173 -9.74 -15.27 -24.76
CA HIS A 173 -8.53 -15.52 -25.54
C HIS A 173 -8.45 -16.96 -26.10
N ALA A 174 -8.97 -17.95 -25.38
CA ALA A 174 -9.00 -19.33 -25.84
C ALA A 174 -9.97 -19.52 -27.01
N ASP A 175 -11.10 -18.83 -27.01
CA ASP A 175 -12.12 -18.95 -28.08
C ASP A 175 -11.70 -18.24 -29.39
N LEU A 176 -10.91 -17.17 -29.32
CA LEU A 176 -10.42 -16.46 -30.51
C LEU A 176 -9.36 -17.24 -31.30
N PHE A 177 -8.65 -18.16 -30.66
CA PHE A 177 -7.65 -19.02 -31.33
C PHE A 177 -8.13 -20.44 -31.57
N GLY A 178 -9.21 -20.91 -30.90
CA GLY A 178 -9.80 -22.24 -31.10
C GLY A 178 -10.53 -22.40 -32.41
N GLY A 179 -11.03 -21.34 -33.01
CA GLY A 179 -11.76 -21.36 -34.30
C GLY A 179 -10.89 -21.39 -35.55
N LEU A 180 -9.57 -21.20 -35.44
CA LEU A 180 -8.68 -21.12 -36.61
C LEU A 180 -7.97 -22.44 -37.00
N PHE A 181 -8.15 -23.52 -36.23
CA PHE A 181 -7.47 -24.80 -36.48
C PHE A 181 -8.38 -25.96 -36.88
N VAL A 182 -9.65 -25.75 -37.22
CA VAL A 182 -10.61 -26.83 -37.60
C VAL A 182 -10.89 -26.91 -39.10
N GLU A 183 -10.26 -26.12 -39.97
CA GLU A 183 -10.38 -26.31 -41.42
C GLU A 183 -9.01 -26.57 -42.06
N ARG A 184 -8.54 -27.82 -42.01
CA ARG A 184 -7.70 -28.45 -43.05
C ARG A 184 -7.36 -29.89 -42.69
N SER A 185 -8.35 -30.76 -42.89
CA SER A 185 -8.06 -32.17 -43.18
C SER A 185 -9.32 -32.83 -43.75
N GLU A 186 -9.59 -32.54 -45.03
CA GLU A 186 -10.33 -33.43 -45.96
C GLU A 186 -10.08 -32.91 -47.38
N GLU A 187 -9.07 -33.49 -48.04
CA GLU A 187 -9.05 -33.90 -49.46
C GLU A 187 -7.74 -34.68 -49.69
#